data_eb98e6034089149e3145b13609480585
#
_entry.id   eb98e6034089149e3145b13609480585
#
_cell.length_a   1.000
_cell.length_b   1.000
_cell.length_c   1.000
_cell.angle_alpha   90.00
_cell.angle_beta   90.00
_cell.angle_gamma   90.00
#
_symmetry.space_group_name_H-M   'P 1'
#
loop_
_entity.id
_entity.type
_entity.pdbx_description
1 polymer ?
#
loop_
_entity_poly.entity_id
_entity_poly.type
_entity_poly.pdbx_seq_one_letter_code
_entity_poly.pdbx_strand_id
1 'polypeptide(L)'
;MDAIGSKLLNDQLYWQEEGVPIADPNANSQLTQEDFFSLLTEQLAMQDPTKPVDNDQMVAQMTSFTMADSLSQLNDKFDEFASSMNSNQALQATSLIGQTVLTQSSVGSTWQDGAVSGAIIADAPVEDLKIQILNEYGEVVREIDGGNHDAGAISFGWDGTDADGNHMPRGKYRVEATGTVDGLNTGLNVQINAQVTGTAVAAQNVQDMKIIIEDDIGQVLRTINVGSQQAGNIEFGWDGTDDAGNILPPGSYNIKIEGEVNGQTESIPFGINRRVESVSLAGAGNSGVVLNLAGDESIRLTDIINVG
;
A
#
# COMPACT_ATOMS: atom_id res chain seq x y z
N MET A 1 -51.75 -49.58 49.64
CA MET A 1 -51.91 -50.83 48.86
C MET A 1 -52.11 -50.40 47.40
N ASP A 2 -51.34 -50.55 46.38
CA ASP A 2 -49.93 -50.89 46.18
C ASP A 2 -49.61 -50.44 44.75
N ALA A 3 -48.74 -49.51 44.64
CA ALA A 3 -48.29 -49.04 43.34
C ALA A 3 -46.96 -49.74 42.98
N ILE A 4 -46.99 -51.05 42.89
CA ILE A 4 -45.85 -51.86 42.49
C ILE A 4 -46.32 -52.87 41.41
N GLY A 5 -46.45 -52.40 40.19
CA GLY A 5 -46.88 -53.32 39.12
C GLY A 5 -46.78 -52.81 37.71
N SER A 6 -46.55 -51.51 37.50
CA SER A 6 -46.57 -50.95 36.14
C SER A 6 -45.19 -50.50 35.61
N LYS A 7 -44.11 -50.72 36.38
CA LYS A 7 -42.78 -50.25 35.99
C LYS A 7 -41.84 -51.30 35.36
N LEU A 8 -42.28 -52.55 35.30
CA LEU A 8 -41.43 -53.65 34.82
C LEU A 8 -41.87 -54.25 33.48
N LEU A 9 -42.89 -53.66 32.80
CA LEU A 9 -43.38 -54.19 31.51
C LEU A 9 -43.14 -53.22 30.34
N ASN A 10 -42.54 -52.05 30.55
CA ASN A 10 -42.36 -51.07 29.50
C ASN A 10 -40.98 -51.06 28.84
N ASP A 11 -39.99 -51.79 29.40
CA ASP A 11 -38.63 -51.76 28.86
C ASP A 11 -38.27 -52.90 27.93
N GLN A 12 -39.19 -53.84 27.68
CA GLN A 12 -38.93 -55.00 26.81
C GLN A 12 -39.79 -55.06 25.52
N LEU A 13 -40.59 -54.07 25.24
CA LEU A 13 -41.48 -54.05 24.07
C LEU A 13 -41.25 -52.87 23.09
N TYR A 14 -40.23 -52.07 23.30
CA TYR A 14 -39.80 -51.14 22.27
C TYR A 14 -38.70 -51.78 21.45
N TRP A 15 -39.02 -52.04 20.19
CA TRP A 15 -38.04 -52.29 19.15
C TRP A 15 -37.09 -51.08 19.19
N GLN A 16 -35.82 -51.28 19.54
CA GLN A 16 -34.79 -50.32 19.20
C GLN A 16 -34.74 -50.31 17.68
N GLU A 17 -35.30 -49.27 17.07
CA GLU A 17 -34.93 -48.92 15.71
C GLU A 17 -33.42 -48.63 15.79
N GLU A 18 -32.61 -49.63 15.44
CA GLU A 18 -31.23 -49.33 15.03
C GLU A 18 -31.40 -48.31 13.90
N GLY A 19 -31.07 -47.04 14.23
CA GLY A 19 -31.12 -45.95 13.27
C GLY A 19 -30.31 -46.35 12.07
N VAL A 20 -30.97 -46.59 10.95
CA VAL A 20 -30.30 -46.73 9.66
C VAL A 20 -29.34 -45.54 9.61
N PRO A 21 -28.00 -45.74 9.44
CA PRO A 21 -27.08 -44.63 9.33
C PRO A 21 -27.60 -43.73 8.25
N ILE A 22 -28.08 -42.51 8.62
CA ILE A 22 -28.45 -41.49 7.65
C ILE A 22 -27.14 -41.19 6.98
N ALA A 23 -27.03 -41.55 5.70
CA ALA A 23 -25.88 -41.18 4.88
C ALA A 23 -25.72 -39.69 4.99
N ASP A 24 -24.51 -39.27 5.41
CA ASP A 24 -24.15 -37.85 5.49
C ASP A 24 -24.54 -37.17 4.16
N PRO A 25 -25.43 -36.19 4.13
CA PRO A 25 -25.82 -35.52 2.89
C PRO A 25 -24.64 -34.82 2.20
N ASN A 26 -23.49 -34.71 2.88
CA ASN A 26 -22.22 -34.25 2.36
C ASN A 26 -21.21 -35.38 2.04
N ALA A 27 -21.60 -36.65 2.24
CA ALA A 27 -20.81 -37.73 1.69
C ALA A 27 -20.84 -37.59 0.17
N ASN A 28 -19.72 -37.19 -0.38
CA ASN A 28 -19.50 -36.95 -1.81
C ASN A 28 -19.88 -38.25 -2.55
N SER A 29 -21.13 -38.30 -3.04
CA SER A 29 -21.69 -39.44 -3.80
C SER A 29 -21.17 -39.46 -5.24
N GLN A 30 -19.95 -38.95 -5.44
CA GLN A 30 -19.24 -39.16 -6.69
C GLN A 30 -18.69 -40.56 -6.69
N LEU A 31 -19.26 -41.43 -7.53
CA LEU A 31 -18.69 -42.71 -7.86
C LEU A 31 -17.23 -42.48 -8.25
N THR A 32 -16.32 -43.02 -7.45
CA THR A 32 -14.89 -42.97 -7.77
C THR A 32 -14.59 -43.88 -8.95
N GLN A 33 -13.48 -43.65 -9.63
CA GLN A 33 -13.02 -44.54 -10.70
C GLN A 33 -12.87 -46.01 -10.18
N GLU A 34 -12.48 -46.21 -8.94
CA GLU A 34 -12.35 -47.50 -8.29
C GLU A 34 -13.70 -48.18 -8.08
N ASP A 35 -14.72 -47.43 -7.64
CA ASP A 35 -16.09 -47.96 -7.49
C ASP A 35 -16.66 -48.38 -8.83
N PHE A 36 -16.39 -47.64 -9.90
CA PHE A 36 -16.80 -47.96 -11.24
C PHE A 36 -16.13 -49.26 -11.75
N PHE A 37 -14.82 -49.39 -11.59
CA PHE A 37 -14.11 -50.60 -11.99
C PHE A 37 -14.61 -51.84 -11.20
N SER A 38 -14.95 -51.64 -9.94
CA SER A 38 -15.55 -52.70 -9.10
C SER A 38 -16.92 -53.13 -9.66
N LEU A 39 -17.79 -52.18 -9.98
CA LEU A 39 -19.09 -52.43 -10.58
C LEU A 39 -18.98 -53.09 -11.98
N LEU A 40 -18.04 -52.64 -12.79
CA LEU A 40 -17.80 -53.18 -14.12
C LEU A 40 -17.30 -54.66 -14.01
N THR A 41 -16.41 -54.92 -13.08
CA THR A 41 -15.88 -56.28 -12.83
C THR A 41 -16.98 -57.23 -12.32
N GLU A 42 -17.86 -56.74 -11.46
CA GLU A 42 -19.00 -57.49 -10.94
C GLU A 42 -20.03 -57.77 -12.03
N GLN A 43 -20.32 -56.80 -12.90
CA GLN A 43 -21.19 -56.98 -14.06
C GLN A 43 -20.61 -58.00 -15.07
N LEU A 44 -19.32 -57.96 -15.34
CA LEU A 44 -18.62 -58.91 -16.19
C LEU A 44 -18.67 -60.32 -15.64
N ALA A 45 -18.58 -60.47 -14.29
CA ALA A 45 -18.66 -61.78 -13.62
C ALA A 45 -20.07 -62.42 -13.66
N MET A 46 -21.13 -61.58 -13.80
CA MET A 46 -22.53 -62.00 -13.84
C MET A 46 -23.10 -62.15 -15.26
N GLN A 47 -22.33 -61.83 -16.32
CA GLN A 47 -22.84 -61.89 -17.70
C GLN A 47 -22.90 -63.29 -18.28
N ASP A 48 -23.98 -63.58 -18.99
CA ASP A 48 -24.13 -64.78 -19.82
C ASP A 48 -23.28 -64.62 -21.08
N PRO A 49 -22.34 -65.53 -21.39
CA PRO A 49 -21.44 -65.46 -22.52
C PRO A 49 -22.13 -65.43 -23.89
N THR A 50 -23.44 -65.67 -23.93
CA THR A 50 -24.21 -65.68 -25.18
C THR A 50 -24.91 -64.38 -25.54
N LYS A 51 -24.90 -63.34 -24.63
CA LYS A 51 -25.54 -62.06 -24.82
C LYS A 51 -24.70 -60.93 -24.17
N PRO A 52 -23.60 -60.50 -24.80
CA PRO A 52 -22.82 -59.44 -24.26
C PRO A 52 -23.60 -58.09 -24.29
N VAL A 53 -23.57 -57.35 -23.19
CA VAL A 53 -24.15 -56.01 -23.12
C VAL A 53 -23.08 -55.01 -23.57
N ASP A 54 -23.47 -54.06 -24.42
CA ASP A 54 -22.58 -53.03 -24.96
C ASP A 54 -22.34 -51.93 -23.90
N ASN A 55 -21.17 -51.95 -23.25
CA ASN A 55 -20.80 -51.03 -22.17
C ASN A 55 -20.05 -49.82 -22.69
N ASP A 56 -19.89 -49.66 -24.02
CA ASP A 56 -19.09 -48.59 -24.65
C ASP A 56 -19.58 -47.19 -24.27
N GLN A 57 -20.87 -47.03 -24.14
CA GLN A 57 -21.48 -45.70 -23.79
C GLN A 57 -21.16 -45.34 -22.34
N MET A 58 -21.12 -46.30 -21.43
CA MET A 58 -20.82 -46.10 -20.03
C MET A 58 -19.31 -45.76 -19.83
N VAL A 59 -18.45 -46.46 -20.56
CA VAL A 59 -17.01 -46.21 -20.59
C VAL A 59 -16.72 -44.80 -21.17
N ALA A 60 -17.41 -44.38 -22.24
CA ALA A 60 -17.27 -43.05 -22.81
C ALA A 60 -17.71 -41.95 -21.84
N GLN A 61 -18.77 -42.18 -21.09
CA GLN A 61 -19.27 -41.24 -20.09
C GLN A 61 -18.29 -41.13 -18.90
N MET A 62 -17.74 -42.24 -18.42
CA MET A 62 -16.70 -42.25 -17.37
C MET A 62 -15.40 -41.56 -17.83
N THR A 63 -15.01 -41.77 -19.07
CA THR A 63 -13.84 -41.09 -19.63
C THR A 63 -14.04 -39.57 -19.60
N SER A 64 -15.25 -39.10 -19.91
CA SER A 64 -15.62 -37.68 -19.87
C SER A 64 -15.59 -37.13 -18.45
N PHE A 65 -16.10 -37.89 -17.47
CA PHE A 65 -16.04 -37.53 -16.04
C PHE A 65 -14.58 -37.49 -15.52
N THR A 66 -13.78 -38.52 -15.85
CA THR A 66 -12.37 -38.56 -15.46
C THR A 66 -11.58 -37.39 -16.06
N MET A 67 -11.90 -37.01 -17.31
CA MET A 67 -11.30 -35.83 -17.94
C MET A 67 -11.72 -34.56 -17.25
N ALA A 68 -13.00 -34.41 -16.89
CA ALA A 68 -13.49 -33.23 -16.16
C ALA A 68 -12.84 -33.13 -14.77
N ASP A 69 -12.73 -34.23 -14.03
CA ASP A 69 -12.07 -34.29 -12.72
C ASP A 69 -10.58 -33.97 -12.84
N SER A 70 -9.90 -34.53 -13.84
CA SER A 70 -8.49 -34.21 -14.10
C SER A 70 -8.27 -32.74 -14.44
N LEU A 71 -9.20 -32.10 -15.19
CA LEU A 71 -9.15 -30.66 -15.46
C LEU A 71 -9.39 -29.84 -14.19
N SER A 72 -10.30 -30.28 -13.31
CA SER A 72 -10.51 -29.64 -12.02
C SER A 72 -9.26 -29.70 -11.16
N GLN A 73 -8.68 -30.89 -11.02
CA GLN A 73 -7.43 -31.08 -10.27
C GLN A 73 -6.27 -30.27 -10.87
N LEU A 74 -6.22 -30.13 -12.20
CA LEU A 74 -5.23 -29.30 -12.86
C LEU A 74 -5.41 -27.84 -12.49
N ASN A 75 -6.65 -27.33 -12.49
CA ASN A 75 -6.95 -25.96 -12.05
C ASN A 75 -6.53 -25.73 -10.60
N ASP A 76 -6.85 -26.68 -9.70
CA ASP A 76 -6.45 -26.59 -8.29
C ASP A 76 -4.92 -26.54 -8.16
N LYS A 77 -4.19 -27.33 -8.97
CA LYS A 77 -2.72 -27.29 -8.98
C LYS A 77 -2.16 -26.00 -9.55
N PHE A 78 -2.82 -25.38 -10.52
CA PHE A 78 -2.45 -24.04 -11.01
C PHE A 78 -2.67 -22.98 -9.93
N ASP A 79 -3.76 -23.06 -9.17
CA ASP A 79 -4.03 -22.11 -8.08
C ASP A 79 -3.01 -22.27 -6.94
N GLU A 80 -2.66 -23.50 -6.57
CA GLU A 80 -1.59 -23.76 -5.60
C GLU A 80 -0.24 -23.21 -6.09
N PHE A 81 0.09 -23.44 -7.37
CA PHE A 81 1.32 -22.92 -7.98
C PHE A 81 1.34 -21.38 -7.98
N ALA A 82 0.25 -20.74 -8.40
CA ALA A 82 0.12 -19.27 -8.39
C ALA A 82 0.25 -18.71 -6.97
N SER A 83 -0.37 -19.35 -5.98
CA SER A 83 -0.26 -18.98 -4.56
C SER A 83 1.18 -19.09 -4.05
N SER A 84 1.87 -20.19 -4.39
CA SER A 84 3.28 -20.38 -4.03
C SER A 84 4.19 -19.32 -4.68
N MET A 85 3.92 -18.99 -5.94
CA MET A 85 4.68 -17.97 -6.67
C MET A 85 4.46 -16.58 -6.06
N ASN A 86 3.22 -16.23 -5.73
CA ASN A 86 2.88 -14.98 -5.05
C ASN A 86 3.57 -14.89 -3.67
N SER A 87 3.61 -16.00 -2.91
CA SER A 87 4.29 -16.04 -1.62
C SER A 87 5.80 -15.80 -1.75
N ASN A 88 6.43 -16.37 -2.77
CA ASN A 88 7.84 -16.12 -3.05
C ASN A 88 8.10 -14.66 -3.47
N GLN A 89 7.22 -14.07 -4.29
CA GLN A 89 7.32 -12.66 -4.66
C GLN A 89 7.12 -11.75 -3.44
N ALA A 90 6.18 -12.09 -2.54
CA ALA A 90 5.98 -11.33 -1.31
C ALA A 90 7.22 -11.36 -0.41
N LEU A 91 7.87 -12.52 -0.28
CA LEU A 91 9.13 -12.63 0.47
C LEU A 91 10.24 -11.78 -0.15
N GLN A 92 10.35 -11.75 -1.47
CA GLN A 92 11.30 -10.86 -2.14
C GLN A 92 10.94 -9.38 -1.94
N ALA A 93 9.65 -9.05 -1.99
CA ALA A 93 9.17 -7.69 -1.79
C ALA A 93 9.38 -7.19 -0.34
N THR A 94 9.54 -8.09 0.65
CA THR A 94 9.86 -7.65 2.03
C THR A 94 11.22 -6.94 2.12
N SER A 95 12.14 -7.20 1.19
CA SER A 95 13.40 -6.47 1.13
C SER A 95 13.23 -4.99 0.75
N LEU A 96 12.07 -4.63 0.20
CA LEU A 96 11.73 -3.25 -0.13
C LEU A 96 11.20 -2.46 1.08
N ILE A 97 10.83 -3.11 2.17
CA ILE A 97 10.34 -2.42 3.38
C ILE A 97 11.43 -1.47 3.89
N GLY A 98 11.05 -0.21 4.07
CA GLY A 98 11.95 0.87 4.45
C GLY A 98 12.69 1.52 3.26
N GLN A 99 12.66 0.91 2.08
CA GLN A 99 13.22 1.49 0.85
C GLN A 99 12.26 2.50 0.23
N THR A 100 12.81 3.38 -0.57
CA THR A 100 12.03 4.34 -1.35
C THR A 100 11.78 3.78 -2.75
N VAL A 101 10.54 3.84 -3.20
CA VAL A 101 10.14 3.43 -4.54
C VAL A 101 9.52 4.59 -5.31
N LEU A 102 9.82 4.69 -6.60
CA LEU A 102 9.21 5.66 -7.49
C LEU A 102 7.91 5.08 -8.05
N THR A 103 6.81 5.78 -7.84
CA THR A 103 5.47 5.35 -8.25
C THR A 103 4.86 6.36 -9.21
N GLN A 104 4.03 5.90 -10.14
CA GLN A 104 3.26 6.77 -11.02
C GLN A 104 2.04 7.34 -10.27
N SER A 105 2.30 8.29 -9.36
CA SER A 105 1.28 8.98 -8.59
C SER A 105 1.41 10.49 -8.81
N SER A 106 0.29 11.19 -8.87
CA SER A 106 0.22 12.65 -8.87
C SER A 106 -0.10 13.22 -7.48
N VAL A 107 -0.25 12.36 -6.46
CA VAL A 107 -0.60 12.77 -5.10
C VAL A 107 0.63 12.71 -4.22
N GLY A 108 1.08 13.84 -3.72
CA GLY A 108 2.12 13.94 -2.70
C GLY A 108 1.50 13.98 -1.31
N SER A 109 2.06 13.23 -0.35
CA SER A 109 1.64 13.29 1.06
C SER A 109 2.69 13.99 1.88
N THR A 110 2.27 14.95 2.69
CA THR A 110 3.13 15.66 3.63
C THR A 110 2.86 15.18 5.06
N TRP A 111 3.90 15.17 5.88
CA TRP A 111 3.85 15.03 7.35
C TRP A 111 2.90 13.94 7.88
N GLN A 112 3.25 12.69 7.75
CA GLN A 112 2.43 11.63 8.39
C GLN A 112 2.40 11.74 9.92
N ASP A 113 3.52 12.22 10.49
CA ASP A 113 3.70 12.31 11.96
C ASP A 113 3.72 13.77 12.47
N GLY A 114 3.43 14.77 11.60
CA GLY A 114 3.52 16.18 11.96
C GLY A 114 4.96 16.70 12.14
N ALA A 115 5.97 15.87 11.91
CA ALA A 115 7.37 16.23 12.11
C ALA A 115 7.92 17.03 10.94
N VAL A 116 8.59 18.13 11.24
CA VAL A 116 9.26 19.03 10.28
C VAL A 116 10.74 19.01 10.54
N SER A 117 11.53 18.85 9.51
CA SER A 117 13.00 18.97 9.60
C SER A 117 13.54 19.93 8.54
N GLY A 118 14.69 20.49 8.83
CA GLY A 118 15.32 21.43 7.92
C GLY A 118 16.69 21.85 8.37
N ALA A 119 17.20 22.89 7.75
CA ALA A 119 18.45 23.52 8.12
C ALA A 119 18.29 25.05 8.19
N ILE A 120 18.97 25.65 9.13
CA ILE A 120 19.17 27.10 9.21
C ILE A 120 20.51 27.41 8.57
N ILE A 121 20.51 28.27 7.58
CA ILE A 121 21.73 28.67 6.87
C ILE A 121 22.28 29.92 7.51
N ALA A 122 23.46 29.81 8.10
CA ALA A 122 24.18 30.88 8.75
C ALA A 122 25.47 31.21 7.96
N ASP A 123 25.56 32.40 7.45
CA ASP A 123 26.74 32.87 6.70
C ASP A 123 27.93 33.24 7.63
N ALA A 124 27.66 33.43 8.91
CA ALA A 124 28.64 33.74 9.97
C ALA A 124 28.28 32.97 11.25
N PRO A 125 29.20 32.93 12.26
CA PRO A 125 28.86 32.30 13.55
C PRO A 125 27.64 32.97 14.19
N VAL A 126 26.78 32.13 14.78
CA VAL A 126 25.52 32.54 15.41
C VAL A 126 25.61 32.22 16.90
N GLU A 127 25.30 33.21 17.74
CA GLU A 127 25.12 33.04 19.17
C GLU A 127 23.63 33.15 19.53
N ASP A 128 23.21 32.45 20.58
CA ASP A 128 21.84 32.45 21.09
C ASP A 128 20.79 32.14 19.99
N LEU A 129 21.05 31.12 19.17
CA LEU A 129 20.11 30.69 18.13
C LEU A 129 18.79 30.26 18.75
N LYS A 130 17.69 30.83 18.31
CA LYS A 130 16.33 30.46 18.65
C LYS A 130 15.54 30.10 17.42
N ILE A 131 14.88 28.95 17.45
CA ILE A 131 13.99 28.48 16.40
C ILE A 131 12.58 28.50 16.95
N GLN A 132 11.71 29.25 16.32
CA GLN A 132 10.32 29.41 16.76
C GLN A 132 9.39 28.83 15.71
N ILE A 133 8.45 28.02 16.19
CA ILE A 133 7.35 27.51 15.40
C ILE A 133 6.14 28.37 15.72
N LEU A 134 5.55 28.97 14.71
CA LEU A 134 4.41 29.86 14.83
C LEU A 134 3.18 29.22 14.17
N ASN A 135 2.01 29.44 14.76
CA ASN A 135 0.74 29.06 14.14
C ASN A 135 0.30 30.12 13.08
N GLU A 136 -0.83 29.89 12.44
CA GLU A 136 -1.38 30.79 11.41
C GLU A 136 -1.74 32.20 11.95
N TYR A 137 -1.88 32.35 13.27
CA TYR A 137 -2.14 33.62 13.93
C TYR A 137 -0.86 34.35 14.35
N GLY A 138 0.32 33.74 14.11
CA GLY A 138 1.62 34.28 14.47
C GLY A 138 1.98 34.08 15.94
N GLU A 139 1.28 33.20 16.65
CA GLU A 139 1.62 32.83 18.03
C GLU A 139 2.69 31.76 18.04
N VAL A 140 3.70 31.92 18.92
CA VAL A 140 4.76 30.93 19.10
C VAL A 140 4.19 29.73 19.86
N VAL A 141 4.12 28.56 19.20
CA VAL A 141 3.63 27.31 19.78
C VAL A 141 4.77 26.45 20.31
N ARG A 142 5.98 26.61 19.75
CA ARG A 142 7.18 25.93 20.21
C ARG A 142 8.40 26.81 20.00
N GLU A 143 9.27 26.89 21.01
CA GLU A 143 10.61 27.47 20.89
C GLU A 143 11.64 26.38 21.13
N ILE A 144 12.63 26.30 20.26
CA ILE A 144 13.74 25.37 20.33
C ILE A 144 15.00 26.21 20.50
N ASP A 145 15.69 26.01 21.61
CA ASP A 145 16.99 26.64 21.87
C ASP A 145 18.07 25.91 21.07
N GLY A 146 18.62 26.59 20.09
CA GLY A 146 19.70 26.06 19.26
C GLY A 146 21.08 26.31 19.83
N GLY A 147 21.24 27.28 20.75
CA GLY A 147 22.55 27.63 21.29
C GLY A 147 23.48 28.35 20.31
N ASN A 148 24.80 28.11 20.42
CA ASN A 148 25.82 28.76 19.59
C ASN A 148 26.31 27.80 18.52
N HIS A 149 26.45 28.32 17.31
CA HIS A 149 26.93 27.57 16.14
C HIS A 149 27.94 28.34 15.31
N ASP A 150 28.87 27.62 14.69
CA ASP A 150 29.70 28.16 13.64
C ASP A 150 28.89 28.42 12.36
N ALA A 151 29.45 29.21 11.42
CA ALA A 151 28.86 29.40 10.11
C ALA A 151 28.64 28.09 9.38
N GLY A 152 27.50 27.96 8.70
CA GLY A 152 27.14 26.77 7.94
C GLY A 152 25.66 26.40 8.05
N ALA A 153 25.35 25.17 7.69
CA ALA A 153 24.01 24.61 7.81
C ALA A 153 23.79 23.96 9.18
N ILE A 154 22.84 24.48 9.94
CA ILE A 154 22.48 24.03 11.29
C ILE A 154 21.18 23.26 11.17
N SER A 155 21.21 21.94 11.35
CA SER A 155 20.01 21.10 11.26
C SER A 155 19.06 21.35 12.42
N PHE A 156 17.76 21.35 12.15
CA PHE A 156 16.73 21.37 13.16
C PHE A 156 15.64 20.34 12.87
N GLY A 157 14.86 20.01 13.89
CA GLY A 157 13.68 19.16 13.78
C GLY A 157 12.60 19.60 14.76
N TRP A 158 11.35 19.57 14.32
CA TRP A 158 10.17 19.75 15.15
C TRP A 158 9.28 18.50 15.01
N ASP A 159 8.84 17.94 16.11
CA ASP A 159 8.08 16.71 16.19
C ASP A 159 6.54 16.93 16.09
N GLY A 160 6.10 18.14 15.78
CA GLY A 160 4.67 18.47 15.72
C GLY A 160 4.02 18.71 17.09
N THR A 161 4.82 18.88 18.15
CA THR A 161 4.31 19.13 19.51
C THR A 161 4.53 20.57 19.98
N ASP A 162 3.69 21.02 20.93
CA ASP A 162 3.88 22.28 21.65
C ASP A 162 4.97 22.16 22.73
N ALA A 163 5.13 23.23 23.54
CA ALA A 163 6.10 23.26 24.64
C ALA A 163 5.80 22.23 25.75
N ASP A 164 4.54 21.82 25.89
CA ASP A 164 4.08 20.88 26.89
C ASP A 164 4.09 19.42 26.40
N GLY A 165 4.47 19.19 25.11
CA GLY A 165 4.51 17.89 24.47
C GLY A 165 3.17 17.41 23.90
N ASN A 166 2.17 18.27 23.78
CA ASN A 166 0.90 17.93 23.16
C ASN A 166 1.02 18.09 21.65
N HIS A 167 0.46 17.13 20.89
CA HIS A 167 0.40 17.25 19.44
C HIS A 167 -0.42 18.45 18.99
N MET A 168 0.16 19.23 18.10
CA MET A 168 -0.50 20.39 17.55
C MET A 168 -1.65 20.00 16.61
N PRO A 169 -2.76 20.80 16.60
CA PRO A 169 -3.85 20.57 15.68
C PRO A 169 -3.41 20.73 14.22
N ARG A 170 -4.18 20.15 13.29
CA ARG A 170 -3.96 20.37 11.86
C ARG A 170 -4.14 21.88 11.56
N GLY A 171 -3.13 22.47 10.93
CA GLY A 171 -3.12 23.90 10.64
C GLY A 171 -1.87 24.28 9.86
N LYS A 172 -1.78 25.56 9.52
CA LYS A 172 -0.57 26.13 8.91
C LYS A 172 0.39 26.57 10.00
N TYR A 173 1.65 26.22 9.84
CA TYR A 173 2.73 26.61 10.74
C TYR A 173 3.84 27.29 9.96
N ARG A 174 4.65 28.08 10.65
CA ARG A 174 5.84 28.71 10.09
C ARG A 174 7.01 28.48 11.04
N VAL A 175 8.17 28.25 10.47
CA VAL A 175 9.42 28.18 11.21
C VAL A 175 10.17 29.48 11.00
N GLU A 176 10.53 30.14 12.08
CA GLU A 176 11.39 31.33 12.08
C GLU A 176 12.63 31.04 12.93
N ALA A 177 13.77 31.52 12.50
CA ALA A 177 15.02 31.41 13.24
C ALA A 177 15.63 32.80 13.43
N THR A 178 16.07 33.06 14.67
CA THR A 178 16.77 34.30 15.02
C THR A 178 18.01 33.98 15.84
N GLY A 179 19.01 34.78 15.74
CA GLY A 179 20.25 34.64 16.53
C GLY A 179 21.09 35.91 16.49
N THR A 180 22.10 35.96 17.31
CA THR A 180 23.06 37.06 17.34
C THR A 180 24.20 36.78 16.39
N VAL A 181 24.31 37.58 15.34
CA VAL A 181 25.40 37.55 14.35
C VAL A 181 26.14 38.88 14.43
N ASP A 182 27.45 38.85 14.66
CA ASP A 182 28.28 40.05 14.84
C ASP A 182 27.73 41.04 15.89
N GLY A 183 27.12 40.52 16.96
CA GLY A 183 26.53 41.26 18.06
C GLY A 183 25.14 41.88 17.74
N LEU A 184 24.54 41.56 16.59
CA LEU A 184 23.21 42.03 16.20
C LEU A 184 22.21 40.87 16.15
N ASN A 185 21.05 41.05 16.74
CA ASN A 185 19.95 40.08 16.59
C ASN A 185 19.44 40.10 15.14
N THR A 186 19.55 38.98 14.45
CA THR A 186 19.30 38.83 13.03
C THR A 186 18.38 37.63 12.78
N GLY A 187 17.41 37.81 11.85
CA GLY A 187 16.65 36.69 11.29
C GLY A 187 17.51 35.87 10.35
N LEU A 188 17.45 34.56 10.49
CA LEU A 188 18.25 33.61 9.73
C LEU A 188 17.40 32.90 8.67
N ASN A 189 18.05 32.51 7.58
CA ASN A 189 17.38 31.77 6.50
C ASN A 189 17.06 30.34 6.93
N VAL A 190 15.77 29.98 6.90
CA VAL A 190 15.29 28.64 7.21
C VAL A 190 14.99 27.91 5.91
N GLN A 191 15.58 26.74 5.73
CA GLN A 191 15.30 25.80 4.64
C GLN A 191 14.65 24.56 5.21
N ILE A 192 13.43 24.25 4.76
CA ILE A 192 12.72 23.05 5.16
C ILE A 192 13.07 21.94 4.18
N ASN A 193 13.34 20.73 4.69
CA ASN A 193 13.65 19.58 3.86
C ASN A 193 12.44 19.20 2.99
N ALA A 194 12.71 18.74 1.78
CA ALA A 194 11.66 18.26 0.89
C ALA A 194 10.86 17.13 1.54
N GLN A 195 9.54 17.29 1.53
CA GLN A 195 8.59 16.30 2.05
C GLN A 195 8.13 15.34 0.96
N VAL A 196 8.01 15.87 -0.25
CA VAL A 196 7.66 15.11 -1.43
C VAL A 196 8.80 15.25 -2.41
N THR A 197 9.35 14.13 -2.84
CA THR A 197 10.35 14.07 -3.90
C THR A 197 9.85 13.21 -5.05
N GLY A 198 10.39 13.42 -6.23
CA GLY A 198 10.00 12.64 -7.39
C GLY A 198 10.91 12.87 -8.58
N THR A 199 10.57 12.21 -9.67
CA THR A 199 11.28 12.33 -10.95
C THR A 199 10.29 12.59 -12.07
N ALA A 200 10.45 13.70 -12.77
CA ALA A 200 9.75 13.96 -14.02
C ALA A 200 10.56 13.41 -15.19
N VAL A 201 9.87 12.90 -16.22
CA VAL A 201 10.50 12.31 -17.40
C VAL A 201 10.14 13.13 -18.62
N ALA A 202 11.10 13.92 -19.09
CA ALA A 202 10.94 14.75 -20.28
C ALA A 202 11.46 14.01 -21.53
N ALA A 203 10.57 13.74 -22.48
CA ALA A 203 10.95 13.11 -23.75
C ALA A 203 11.76 14.06 -24.66
N GLN A 204 11.61 15.34 -24.47
CA GLN A 204 12.27 16.43 -25.21
C GLN A 204 12.66 17.54 -24.24
N ASN A 205 13.44 18.54 -24.72
CA ASN A 205 13.75 19.73 -23.92
C ASN A 205 12.46 20.49 -23.59
N VAL A 206 12.34 20.88 -22.33
CA VAL A 206 11.20 21.62 -21.79
C VAL A 206 11.65 23.03 -21.42
N GLN A 207 10.89 24.02 -21.85
CA GLN A 207 11.07 25.41 -21.40
C GLN A 207 10.01 25.76 -20.35
N ASP A 208 10.35 26.69 -19.47
CA ASP A 208 9.44 27.21 -18.43
C ASP A 208 8.71 26.10 -17.63
N MET A 209 9.44 25.02 -17.30
CA MET A 209 8.91 23.94 -16.49
C MET A 209 8.49 24.45 -15.12
N LYS A 210 7.28 24.07 -14.70
CA LYS A 210 6.68 24.41 -13.41
C LYS A 210 6.12 23.18 -12.72
N ILE A 211 6.24 23.17 -11.41
CA ILE A 211 5.57 22.21 -10.54
C ILE A 211 4.47 22.96 -9.81
N ILE A 212 3.25 22.49 -9.94
CA ILE A 212 2.06 23.13 -9.39
C ILE A 212 1.51 22.21 -8.32
N ILE A 213 1.35 22.72 -7.12
CA ILE A 213 0.80 22.01 -5.96
C ILE A 213 -0.61 22.54 -5.72
N GLU A 214 -1.58 21.66 -5.69
CA GLU A 214 -3.00 21.96 -5.48
C GLU A 214 -3.57 21.19 -4.29
N ASP A 215 -4.59 21.76 -3.67
CA ASP A 215 -5.43 21.04 -2.70
C ASP A 215 -6.41 20.08 -3.38
N ASP A 216 -7.27 19.46 -2.59
CA ASP A 216 -8.27 18.48 -3.02
C ASP A 216 -9.40 19.08 -3.89
N ILE A 217 -9.60 20.41 -3.81
CA ILE A 217 -10.57 21.15 -4.64
C ILE A 217 -9.94 21.81 -5.87
N GLY A 218 -8.63 21.63 -6.09
CA GLY A 218 -7.90 22.18 -7.23
C GLY A 218 -7.43 23.64 -7.07
N GLN A 219 -7.41 24.16 -5.83
CA GLN A 219 -6.81 25.47 -5.57
C GLN A 219 -5.29 25.35 -5.57
N VAL A 220 -4.62 26.19 -6.36
CA VAL A 220 -3.15 26.26 -6.37
C VAL A 220 -2.65 26.85 -5.06
N LEU A 221 -1.80 26.10 -4.37
CA LEU A 221 -1.19 26.48 -3.11
C LEU A 221 0.26 26.94 -3.30
N ARG A 222 0.96 26.31 -4.25
CA ARG A 222 2.34 26.65 -4.58
C ARG A 222 2.64 26.41 -6.05
N THR A 223 3.48 27.29 -6.61
CA THR A 223 4.09 27.10 -7.94
C THR A 223 5.61 27.20 -7.82
N ILE A 224 6.28 26.10 -8.13
CA ILE A 224 7.75 26.01 -8.15
C ILE A 224 8.21 26.15 -9.60
N ASN A 225 8.92 27.23 -9.90
CA ASN A 225 9.49 27.45 -11.22
C ASN A 225 10.84 26.72 -11.32
N VAL A 226 10.89 25.68 -12.16
CA VAL A 226 12.10 24.87 -12.42
C VAL A 226 12.91 25.46 -13.58
N GLY A 227 12.23 26.19 -14.48
CA GLY A 227 12.86 26.79 -15.66
C GLY A 227 13.09 25.79 -16.79
N SER A 228 14.08 26.08 -17.66
CA SER A 228 14.37 25.23 -18.82
C SER A 228 15.14 23.98 -18.42
N GLN A 229 14.68 22.82 -18.88
CA GLN A 229 15.26 21.51 -18.61
C GLN A 229 15.57 20.77 -19.92
N GLN A 230 16.61 19.96 -19.89
CA GLN A 230 16.93 19.05 -21.00
C GLN A 230 16.07 17.79 -20.96
N ALA A 231 15.93 17.11 -22.10
CA ALA A 231 15.31 15.82 -22.15
C ALA A 231 16.00 14.81 -21.21
N GLY A 232 15.22 14.01 -20.52
CA GLY A 232 15.69 13.01 -19.54
C GLY A 232 14.94 13.04 -18.24
N ASN A 233 15.56 12.50 -17.21
CA ASN A 233 15.04 12.46 -15.84
C ASN A 233 15.38 13.78 -15.14
N ILE A 234 14.37 14.39 -14.55
CA ILE A 234 14.47 15.66 -13.83
C ILE A 234 13.98 15.42 -12.42
N GLU A 235 14.89 15.43 -11.47
CA GLU A 235 14.52 15.29 -10.05
C GLU A 235 13.86 16.57 -9.55
N PHE A 236 12.85 16.41 -8.70
CA PHE A 236 12.17 17.53 -8.07
C PHE A 236 11.85 17.24 -6.61
N GLY A 237 11.62 18.31 -5.86
CA GLY A 237 11.18 18.22 -4.47
C GLY A 237 10.25 19.37 -4.10
N TRP A 238 9.33 19.09 -3.19
CA TRP A 238 8.48 20.08 -2.56
C TRP A 238 8.58 19.96 -1.04
N ASP A 239 8.77 21.05 -0.36
CA ASP A 239 9.02 21.16 1.08
C ASP A 239 7.74 21.20 1.93
N GLY A 240 6.55 21.03 1.34
CA GLY A 240 5.28 21.07 2.05
C GLY A 240 4.80 22.49 2.40
N THR A 241 5.39 23.55 1.82
CA THR A 241 4.98 24.93 2.07
C THR A 241 4.15 25.52 0.93
N ASP A 242 3.37 26.56 1.23
CA ASP A 242 2.69 27.40 0.23
C ASP A 242 3.65 28.47 -0.35
N ASP A 243 3.14 29.30 -1.30
CA ASP A 243 3.93 30.37 -1.90
C ASP A 243 4.38 31.46 -0.90
N ALA A 244 3.70 31.58 0.26
CA ALA A 244 4.08 32.47 1.33
C ALA A 244 5.11 31.85 2.31
N GLY A 245 5.50 30.61 2.12
CA GLY A 245 6.43 29.87 2.98
C GLY A 245 5.78 29.29 4.24
N ASN A 246 4.44 29.27 4.33
CA ASN A 246 3.77 28.61 5.43
C ASN A 246 3.74 27.10 5.19
N ILE A 247 4.05 26.33 6.21
CA ILE A 247 3.93 24.88 6.20
C ILE A 247 2.44 24.52 6.10
N LEU A 248 2.08 23.73 5.11
CA LEU A 248 0.71 23.27 4.91
C LEU A 248 0.35 22.17 5.90
N PRO A 249 -0.95 21.99 6.24
CA PRO A 249 -1.40 20.91 7.10
C PRO A 249 -0.96 19.53 6.60
N PRO A 250 -0.78 18.55 7.49
CA PRO A 250 -0.59 17.16 7.08
C PRO A 250 -1.74 16.69 6.20
N GLY A 251 -1.42 16.12 5.04
CA GLY A 251 -2.45 15.67 4.10
C GLY A 251 -1.89 15.28 2.75
N SER A 252 -2.81 14.99 1.84
CA SER A 252 -2.52 14.66 0.45
C SER A 252 -2.76 15.88 -0.43
N TYR A 253 -1.86 16.12 -1.37
CA TYR A 253 -1.87 17.26 -2.29
C TYR A 253 -1.68 16.75 -3.71
N ASN A 254 -2.38 17.39 -4.66
CA ASN A 254 -2.23 17.06 -6.06
C ASN A 254 -1.02 17.82 -6.64
N ILE A 255 -0.17 17.08 -7.34
CA ILE A 255 1.00 17.64 -8.01
C ILE A 255 0.75 17.58 -9.52
N LYS A 256 1.04 18.67 -10.21
CA LYS A 256 1.07 18.73 -11.67
C LYS A 256 2.40 19.29 -12.11
N ILE A 257 2.93 18.75 -13.19
CA ILE A 257 4.14 19.27 -13.81
C ILE A 257 3.82 19.66 -15.25
N GLU A 258 4.06 20.91 -15.58
CA GLU A 258 3.80 21.47 -16.89
C GLU A 258 5.04 22.20 -17.40
N GLY A 259 5.17 22.28 -18.71
CA GLY A 259 6.22 23.03 -19.34
C GLY A 259 5.96 23.21 -20.82
N GLU A 260 6.73 24.10 -21.46
CA GLU A 260 6.60 24.37 -22.89
C GLU A 260 7.49 23.40 -23.69
N VAL A 261 6.87 22.60 -24.55
CA VAL A 261 7.54 21.70 -25.49
C VAL A 261 7.14 22.12 -26.90
N ASN A 262 8.12 22.47 -27.73
CA ASN A 262 7.90 22.95 -29.10
C ASN A 262 6.91 24.13 -29.22
N GLY A 263 6.88 25.02 -28.23
CA GLY A 263 6.00 26.18 -28.19
C GLY A 263 4.56 25.89 -27.74
N GLN A 264 4.31 24.73 -27.16
CA GLN A 264 3.02 24.35 -26.58
C GLN A 264 3.20 23.93 -25.13
N THR A 265 2.28 24.34 -24.26
CA THR A 265 2.26 23.88 -22.86
C THR A 265 1.77 22.45 -22.83
N GLU A 266 2.57 21.56 -22.30
CA GLU A 266 2.28 20.13 -22.15
C GLU A 266 2.43 19.70 -20.68
N SER A 267 1.68 18.68 -20.27
CA SER A 267 1.88 18.01 -18.99
C SER A 267 3.05 17.05 -19.11
N ILE A 268 4.00 17.15 -18.19
CA ILE A 268 5.20 16.31 -18.16
C ILE A 268 4.92 15.11 -17.24
N PRO A 269 5.07 13.87 -17.75
CA PRO A 269 4.92 12.66 -16.92
C PRO A 269 5.93 12.65 -15.78
N PHE A 270 5.51 12.20 -14.61
CA PHE A 270 6.37 12.09 -13.44
C PHE A 270 5.94 10.94 -12.52
N GLY A 271 6.83 10.57 -11.61
CA GLY A 271 6.56 9.71 -10.48
C GLY A 271 6.95 10.37 -9.18
N ILE A 272 6.36 9.91 -8.09
CA ILE A 272 6.66 10.36 -6.72
C ILE A 272 7.38 9.25 -5.97
N ASN A 273 8.41 9.63 -5.23
CA ASN A 273 9.14 8.74 -4.36
C ASN A 273 8.35 8.49 -3.07
N ARG A 274 8.13 7.22 -2.74
CA ARG A 274 7.41 6.82 -1.53
C ARG A 274 8.13 5.71 -0.80
N ARG A 275 8.17 5.79 0.52
CA ARG A 275 8.72 4.71 1.34
C ARG A 275 7.74 3.56 1.45
N VAL A 276 8.24 2.35 1.30
CA VAL A 276 7.47 1.12 1.53
C VAL A 276 7.37 0.87 3.04
N GLU A 277 6.17 0.81 3.57
CA GLU A 277 5.91 0.56 5.00
C GLU A 277 5.68 -0.92 5.28
N SER A 278 4.94 -1.58 4.41
CA SER A 278 4.68 -3.00 4.54
C SER A 278 4.35 -3.65 3.20
N VAL A 279 4.39 -4.97 3.20
CA VAL A 279 4.03 -5.80 2.04
C VAL A 279 2.88 -6.70 2.44
N SER A 280 1.87 -6.81 1.58
CA SER A 280 0.74 -7.70 1.76
C SER A 280 0.44 -8.51 0.50
N LEU A 281 -0.21 -9.65 0.67
CA LEU A 281 -0.77 -10.40 -0.46
C LEU A 281 -2.16 -9.84 -0.75
N ALA A 282 -2.47 -9.62 -2.02
CA ALA A 282 -3.81 -9.23 -2.43
C ALA A 282 -4.82 -10.31 -2.00
N GLY A 283 -5.98 -9.86 -1.47
CA GLY A 283 -7.03 -10.76 -1.01
C GLY A 283 -7.63 -11.62 -2.12
N ALA A 284 -8.47 -12.57 -1.75
CA ALA A 284 -9.11 -13.54 -2.64
C ALA A 284 -9.76 -12.86 -3.87
N GLY A 285 -9.30 -13.22 -5.06
CA GLY A 285 -9.77 -12.68 -6.34
C GLY A 285 -8.84 -11.67 -7.01
N ASN A 286 -7.79 -11.20 -6.33
CA ASN A 286 -6.80 -10.30 -6.90
C ASN A 286 -5.40 -10.88 -6.64
N SER A 287 -4.87 -11.64 -7.58
CA SER A 287 -3.55 -12.28 -7.43
C SER A 287 -2.45 -11.23 -7.49
N GLY A 288 -1.55 -11.21 -6.50
CA GLY A 288 -0.35 -10.39 -6.55
C GLY A 288 0.13 -9.90 -5.19
N VAL A 289 1.27 -9.24 -5.22
CA VAL A 289 1.90 -8.60 -4.07
C VAL A 289 1.54 -7.13 -4.09
N VAL A 290 1.08 -6.63 -2.95
CA VAL A 290 0.72 -5.23 -2.72
C VAL A 290 1.74 -4.62 -1.77
N LEU A 291 2.26 -3.47 -2.14
CA LEU A 291 3.08 -2.63 -1.28
C LEU A 291 2.21 -1.55 -0.67
N ASN A 292 2.23 -1.45 0.64
CA ASN A 292 1.61 -0.35 1.35
C ASN A 292 2.68 0.72 1.55
N LEU A 293 2.39 1.90 1.05
CA LEU A 293 3.32 3.02 1.00
C LEU A 293 2.96 4.06 2.05
N ALA A 294 3.94 4.84 2.42
CA ALA A 294 3.73 6.01 3.24
C ALA A 294 2.66 6.92 2.58
N GLY A 295 1.63 7.33 3.36
CA GLY A 295 0.50 8.14 2.87
C GLY A 295 -0.77 7.35 2.56
N ASP A 296 -0.94 6.19 3.18
CA ASP A 296 -2.13 5.32 3.04
C ASP A 296 -2.43 4.89 1.59
N GLU A 297 -1.41 4.90 0.74
CA GLU A 297 -1.51 4.42 -0.62
C GLU A 297 -1.00 2.98 -0.73
N SER A 298 -1.70 2.19 -1.52
CA SER A 298 -1.30 0.81 -1.79
C SER A 298 -1.20 0.61 -3.30
N ILE A 299 -0.08 0.07 -3.75
CA ILE A 299 0.18 -0.23 -5.15
C ILE A 299 0.57 -1.69 -5.33
N ARG A 300 0.44 -2.21 -6.54
CA ARG A 300 1.00 -3.52 -6.88
C ARG A 300 2.51 -3.43 -7.04
N LEU A 301 3.20 -4.51 -6.71
CA LEU A 301 4.65 -4.61 -6.94
C LEU A 301 5.04 -4.33 -8.41
N THR A 302 4.14 -4.65 -9.35
CA THR A 302 4.33 -4.42 -10.78
C THR A 302 4.25 -2.95 -11.21
N ASP A 303 3.71 -2.08 -10.36
CA ASP A 303 3.46 -0.67 -10.68
C ASP A 303 4.60 0.24 -10.21
N ILE A 304 5.67 -0.35 -9.66
CA ILE A 304 6.90 0.35 -9.32
C ILE A 304 7.65 0.69 -10.60
N ILE A 305 8.10 1.93 -10.71
CA ILE A 305 8.94 2.40 -11.82
C ILE A 305 10.41 2.12 -11.51
N ASN A 306 10.85 2.41 -10.30
CA ASN A 306 12.22 2.24 -9.84
C ASN A 306 12.28 2.07 -8.31
N VAL A 307 13.39 1.51 -7.83
CA VAL A 307 13.74 1.41 -6.40
C VAL A 307 14.97 2.27 -6.17
N GLY A 308 14.87 3.23 -5.25
CA GLY A 308 15.92 4.17 -4.89
C GLY A 308 16.83 3.66 -3.77
#